data_847fc08817ba96a4e5a9c4f9ac54d851
#
_entry.id   847fc08817ba96a4e5a9c4f9ac54d851
#
_cell.length_a   1.000
_cell.length_b   1.000
_cell.length_c   1.000
_cell.angle_alpha   90.00
_cell.angle_beta   90.00
_cell.angle_gamma   90.00
#
_symmetry.space_group_name_H-M   'P 1'
#
loop_
_entity.id
_entity.type
_entity.pdbx_description
1 polymer ?
#
loop_
_entity_poly.entity_id
_entity_poly.type
_entity_poly.pdbx_seq_one_letter_code
_entity_poly.pdbx_strand_id
1 'polypeptide(L)'
;DLPRDAMRAIFETNFFGQHDLTRQVLPIMRKQGHGRILMNSSILGFAALQWRGAYNSTKFAMEGWADTLRLEMAPANIKIILIEPGPITSDIRQKSVPHFEKWIDAKSSARSEHYDRLLRPRLYDPDTSPDFFELPASAVTRVVHDALTLPNPRPRYRITTPTKAAGVLKRVLSTRMFDRILVRL
;
A
#
# COMPACT_ATOMS: atom_id res chain seq x y z
N ASP A 1 12.46 -10.70 -13.06
CA ASP A 1 13.29 -9.61 -13.59
C ASP A 1 13.71 -8.60 -12.52
N LEU A 2 13.01 -8.54 -11.37
CA LEU A 2 13.34 -7.60 -10.30
C LEU A 2 14.60 -8.06 -9.54
N PRO A 3 15.71 -7.31 -9.54
CA PRO A 3 16.91 -7.69 -8.81
C PRO A 3 16.73 -7.52 -7.29
N ARG A 4 17.54 -8.25 -6.52
CA ARG A 4 17.51 -8.24 -5.06
C ARG A 4 17.69 -6.83 -4.47
N ASP A 5 18.54 -6.03 -5.07
CA ASP A 5 18.82 -4.67 -4.58
C ASP A 5 17.66 -3.71 -4.79
N ALA A 6 16.86 -3.88 -5.84
CA ALA A 6 15.60 -3.16 -6.00
C ALA A 6 14.58 -3.55 -4.92
N MET A 7 14.49 -4.85 -4.57
CA MET A 7 13.65 -5.32 -3.48
C MET A 7 14.09 -4.71 -2.15
N ARG A 8 15.39 -4.68 -1.86
CA ARG A 8 15.94 -4.03 -0.66
C ARG A 8 15.59 -2.54 -0.62
N ALA A 9 15.84 -1.81 -1.71
CA ALA A 9 15.62 -0.37 -1.78
C ALA A 9 14.15 0.00 -1.50
N ILE A 10 13.19 -0.75 -2.03
CA ILE A 10 11.76 -0.48 -1.75
C ILE A 10 11.38 -0.83 -0.31
N PHE A 11 11.97 -1.88 0.28
CA PHE A 11 11.76 -2.20 1.69
C PHE A 11 12.35 -1.16 2.62
N GLU A 12 13.54 -0.62 2.33
CA GLU A 12 14.15 0.48 3.10
C GLU A 12 13.19 1.66 3.19
N THR A 13 12.62 2.10 2.07
CA THR A 13 11.73 3.25 2.05
C THR A 13 10.34 2.94 2.64
N ASN A 14 9.71 1.86 2.19
CA ASN A 14 8.29 1.63 2.47
C ASN A 14 8.04 0.94 3.80
N PHE A 15 9.02 0.22 4.34
CA PHE A 15 8.85 -0.57 5.56
C PHE A 15 9.82 -0.13 6.67
N PHE A 16 11.13 -0.23 6.44
CA PHE A 16 12.12 0.06 7.49
C PHE A 16 12.10 1.53 7.93
N GLY A 17 11.96 2.48 7.00
CA GLY A 17 11.83 3.89 7.37
C GLY A 17 10.61 4.16 8.27
N GLN A 18 9.47 3.51 8.02
CA GLN A 18 8.29 3.64 8.88
C GLN A 18 8.48 2.93 10.22
N HIS A 19 9.15 1.78 10.22
CA HIS A 19 9.50 1.06 11.44
C HIS A 19 10.40 1.90 12.33
N ASP A 20 11.46 2.50 11.79
CA ASP A 20 12.39 3.33 12.53
C ASP A 20 11.72 4.57 13.14
N LEU A 21 10.89 5.26 12.36
CA LEU A 21 10.12 6.40 12.86
C LEU A 21 9.19 5.96 14.00
N THR A 22 8.48 4.86 13.81
CA THR A 22 7.58 4.32 14.84
C THR A 22 8.33 3.99 16.13
N ARG A 23 9.48 3.34 16.02
CA ARG A 23 10.33 2.99 17.16
C ARG A 23 10.79 4.22 17.93
N GLN A 24 11.03 5.33 17.25
CA GLN A 24 11.46 6.59 17.88
C GLN A 24 10.30 7.33 18.58
N VAL A 25 9.08 7.30 18.04
CA VAL A 25 7.94 8.03 18.60
C VAL A 25 7.22 7.25 19.71
N LEU A 26 7.25 5.92 19.69
CA LEU A 26 6.56 5.08 20.68
C LEU A 26 6.94 5.36 22.14
N PRO A 27 8.22 5.54 22.53
CA PRO A 27 8.58 5.88 23.90
C PRO A 27 7.97 7.20 24.36
N ILE A 28 7.87 8.17 23.46
CA ILE A 28 7.27 9.49 23.74
C ILE A 28 5.76 9.31 23.98
N MET A 29 5.07 8.58 23.10
CA MET A 29 3.63 8.33 23.24
C MET A 29 3.30 7.51 24.50
N ARG A 30 4.15 6.53 24.85
CA ARG A 30 3.98 5.78 26.11
C ARG A 30 4.10 6.69 27.33
N LYS A 31 5.06 7.62 27.34
CA LYS A 31 5.21 8.61 28.42
C LYS A 31 4.02 9.57 28.49
N GLN A 32 3.41 9.90 27.35
CA GLN A 32 2.19 10.71 27.27
C GLN A 32 0.93 9.97 27.77
N GLY A 33 0.97 8.63 27.78
CA GLY A 33 -0.21 7.81 28.08
C GLY A 33 -1.25 7.71 26.96
N HIS A 34 -0.95 8.26 25.79
CA HIS A 34 -1.79 8.18 24.59
C HIS A 34 -0.99 8.47 23.32
N GLY A 35 -1.51 8.01 22.20
CA GLY A 35 -0.92 8.30 20.89
C GLY A 35 -1.73 7.73 19.73
N ARG A 36 -1.44 8.20 18.52
CA ARG A 36 -2.01 7.64 17.28
C ARG A 36 -0.91 7.56 16.23
N ILE A 37 -0.74 6.36 15.68
CA ILE A 37 0.17 6.10 14.56
C ILE A 37 -0.67 5.66 13.38
N LEU A 38 -0.65 6.47 12.32
CA LEU A 38 -1.33 6.17 11.07
C LEU A 38 -0.30 5.65 10.06
N MET A 39 -0.48 4.42 9.61
CA MET A 39 0.38 3.78 8.61
C MET A 39 -0.31 3.80 7.26
N ASN A 40 0.31 4.46 6.28
CA ASN A 40 -0.22 4.53 4.92
C ASN A 40 0.07 3.22 4.18
N SER A 41 -0.87 2.29 4.28
CA SER A 41 -0.86 1.01 3.56
C SER A 41 -1.43 1.17 2.14
N SER A 42 -2.16 0.20 1.65
CA SER A 42 -2.80 0.15 0.34
C SER A 42 -3.79 -1.02 0.27
N ILE A 43 -4.70 -1.01 -0.71
CA ILE A 43 -5.37 -2.23 -1.17
C ILE A 43 -4.36 -3.36 -1.44
N LEU A 44 -3.16 -2.99 -1.93
CA LEU A 44 -2.06 -3.92 -2.21
C LEU A 44 -1.33 -4.43 -0.95
N GLY A 45 -1.79 -4.08 0.23
CA GLY A 45 -1.36 -4.68 1.49
C GLY A 45 -2.12 -5.97 1.84
N PHE A 46 -3.22 -6.25 1.14
CA PHE A 46 -4.01 -7.46 1.38
C PHE A 46 -4.57 -8.12 0.10
N ALA A 47 -4.54 -7.44 -1.04
CA ALA A 47 -4.87 -7.99 -2.35
C ALA A 47 -3.68 -7.77 -3.30
N ALA A 48 -3.19 -8.83 -3.95
CA ALA A 48 -2.05 -8.74 -4.84
C ALA A 48 -2.49 -8.32 -6.25
N LEU A 49 -1.66 -7.54 -6.93
CA LEU A 49 -1.77 -7.30 -8.36
C LEU A 49 -0.50 -7.77 -9.07
N GLN A 50 -0.67 -8.23 -10.31
CA GLN A 50 0.44 -8.59 -11.18
C GLN A 50 1.43 -7.43 -11.32
N TRP A 51 2.71 -7.73 -11.55
CA TRP A 51 3.79 -6.78 -11.80
C TRP A 51 4.12 -5.82 -10.64
N ARG A 52 3.49 -6.00 -9.49
CA ARG A 52 3.65 -5.17 -8.28
C ARG A 52 4.31 -5.93 -7.11
N GLY A 53 4.99 -7.05 -7.37
CA GLY A 53 5.45 -7.97 -6.33
C GLY A 53 6.25 -7.31 -5.21
N ALA A 54 7.23 -6.46 -5.52
CA ALA A 54 8.01 -5.77 -4.49
C ALA A 54 7.15 -4.81 -3.64
N TYR A 55 6.32 -4.00 -4.28
CA TYR A 55 5.42 -3.09 -3.58
C TYR A 55 4.38 -3.85 -2.74
N ASN A 56 3.75 -4.88 -3.31
CA ASN A 56 2.82 -5.74 -2.58
C ASN A 56 3.49 -6.29 -1.31
N SER A 57 4.71 -6.83 -1.44
CA SER A 57 5.44 -7.41 -0.31
C SER A 57 5.67 -6.41 0.82
N THR A 58 6.05 -5.16 0.51
CA THR A 58 6.22 -4.12 1.54
C THR A 58 4.92 -3.77 2.25
N LYS A 59 3.81 -3.72 1.51
CA LYS A 59 2.51 -3.37 2.09
C LYS A 59 1.92 -4.53 2.90
N PHE A 60 2.08 -5.78 2.45
CA PHE A 60 1.73 -6.96 3.25
C PHE A 60 2.54 -7.06 4.56
N ALA A 61 3.84 -6.78 4.50
CA ALA A 61 4.69 -6.71 5.69
C ALA A 61 4.19 -5.65 6.68
N MET A 62 3.83 -4.46 6.17
CA MET A 62 3.29 -3.36 6.97
C MET A 62 1.96 -3.75 7.65
N GLU A 63 1.05 -4.43 6.94
CA GLU A 63 -0.23 -4.88 7.49
C GLU A 63 -0.03 -5.84 8.66
N GLY A 64 0.81 -6.87 8.49
CA GLY A 64 1.11 -7.82 9.55
C GLY A 64 1.79 -7.20 10.76
N TRP A 65 2.76 -6.32 10.52
CA TRP A 65 3.43 -5.59 11.58
C TRP A 65 2.50 -4.64 12.33
N ALA A 66 1.66 -3.87 11.62
CA ALA A 66 0.69 -2.97 12.23
C ALA A 66 -0.33 -3.73 13.09
N ASP A 67 -0.78 -4.91 12.66
CA ASP A 67 -1.70 -5.74 13.43
C ASP A 67 -1.06 -6.22 14.74
N THR A 68 0.20 -6.66 14.70
CA THR A 68 0.95 -7.05 15.88
C THR A 68 1.14 -5.86 16.84
N LEU A 69 1.61 -4.75 16.30
CA LEU A 69 1.86 -3.55 17.11
C LEU A 69 0.57 -2.99 17.74
N ARG A 70 -0.57 -3.12 17.07
CA ARG A 70 -1.87 -2.70 17.61
C ARG A 70 -2.23 -3.50 18.87
N LEU A 71 -2.00 -4.81 18.86
CA LEU A 71 -2.25 -5.66 20.01
C LEU A 71 -1.31 -5.33 21.17
N GLU A 72 -0.03 -5.12 20.88
CA GLU A 72 0.98 -4.77 21.88
C GLU A 72 0.77 -3.39 22.50
N MET A 73 0.26 -2.44 21.73
CA MET A 73 0.05 -1.05 22.17
C MET A 73 -1.33 -0.79 22.80
N ALA A 74 -2.24 -1.74 22.77
CA ALA A 74 -3.56 -1.59 23.36
C ALA A 74 -3.54 -1.18 24.84
N PRO A 75 -2.71 -1.78 25.72
CA PRO A 75 -2.62 -1.39 27.13
C PRO A 75 -2.08 0.03 27.34
N ALA A 76 -1.27 0.54 26.41
CA ALA A 76 -0.69 1.90 26.47
C ALA A 76 -1.60 2.99 25.90
N ASN A 77 -2.84 2.66 25.51
CA ASN A 77 -3.78 3.57 24.85
C ASN A 77 -3.19 4.26 23.59
N ILE A 78 -2.29 3.57 22.87
CA ILE A 78 -1.74 4.02 21.59
C ILE A 78 -2.50 3.33 20.47
N LYS A 79 -3.14 4.10 19.60
CA LYS A 79 -3.94 3.59 18.48
C LYS A 79 -3.06 3.42 17.24
N ILE A 80 -2.98 2.20 16.73
CA ILE A 80 -2.30 1.88 15.46
C ILE A 80 -3.36 1.72 14.39
N ILE A 81 -3.29 2.55 13.36
CA ILE A 81 -4.35 2.71 12.37
C ILE A 81 -3.77 2.53 10.97
N LEU A 82 -4.39 1.67 10.18
CA LEU A 82 -4.04 1.46 8.78
C LEU A 82 -4.95 2.28 7.88
N ILE A 83 -4.34 3.08 7.02
CA ILE A 83 -5.02 3.75 5.92
C ILE A 83 -4.77 2.91 4.66
N GLU A 84 -5.85 2.36 4.10
CA GLU A 84 -5.82 1.41 2.99
C GLU A 84 -6.44 2.06 1.73
N PRO A 85 -5.72 2.94 1.00
CA PRO A 85 -6.21 3.50 -0.26
C PRO A 85 -6.23 2.45 -1.37
N GLY A 86 -7.14 2.60 -2.30
CA GLY A 86 -7.09 1.99 -3.62
C GLY A 86 -6.58 2.98 -4.66
N PRO A 87 -7.18 3.06 -5.85
CA PRO A 87 -6.83 4.07 -6.85
C PRO A 87 -7.07 5.49 -6.31
N ILE A 88 -5.99 6.27 -6.22
CA ILE A 88 -6.02 7.68 -5.81
C ILE A 88 -5.18 8.47 -6.81
N THR A 89 -5.72 9.58 -7.29
CA THR A 89 -5.02 10.51 -8.20
C THR A 89 -3.70 10.97 -7.57
N SER A 90 -2.59 10.65 -8.23
CA SER A 90 -1.25 10.97 -7.76
C SER A 90 -0.21 10.78 -8.87
N ASP A 91 0.97 11.37 -8.70
CA ASP A 91 2.11 11.24 -9.63
C ASP A 91 2.87 9.91 -9.49
N ILE A 92 2.31 8.92 -8.84
CA ILE A 92 3.02 7.67 -8.53
C ILE A 92 3.54 6.95 -9.78
N ARG A 93 2.80 7.03 -10.89
CA ARG A 93 3.21 6.42 -12.17
C ARG A 93 4.46 7.10 -12.71
N GLN A 94 4.43 8.42 -12.82
CA GLN A 94 5.57 9.22 -13.30
C GLN A 94 6.79 9.06 -12.40
N LYS A 95 6.60 9.09 -11.08
CA LYS A 95 7.66 8.87 -10.09
C LYS A 95 8.23 7.44 -10.11
N SER A 96 7.52 6.49 -10.69
CA SER A 96 7.99 5.10 -10.82
C SER A 96 8.90 4.88 -12.03
N VAL A 97 8.87 5.78 -13.04
CA VAL A 97 9.67 5.66 -14.28
C VAL A 97 11.17 5.55 -13.98
N PRO A 98 11.82 6.45 -13.22
CA PRO A 98 13.25 6.36 -12.95
C PRO A 98 13.64 5.07 -12.21
N HIS A 99 12.77 4.56 -11.35
CA HIS A 99 13.00 3.30 -10.65
C HIS A 99 12.90 2.10 -11.58
N PHE A 100 11.93 2.12 -12.50
CA PHE A 100 11.80 1.08 -13.51
C PHE A 100 13.05 1.03 -14.41
N GLU A 101 13.47 2.17 -14.94
CA GLU A 101 14.63 2.29 -15.80
C GLU A 101 15.94 1.89 -15.12
N LYS A 102 16.08 2.23 -13.84
CA LYS A 102 17.26 1.87 -13.04
C LYS A 102 17.39 0.36 -12.81
N TRP A 103 16.27 -0.32 -12.58
CA TRP A 103 16.30 -1.65 -12.01
C TRP A 103 15.88 -2.77 -12.96
N ILE A 104 15.14 -2.45 -14.03
CA ILE A 104 14.55 -3.45 -14.91
C ILE A 104 15.16 -3.37 -16.31
N ASP A 105 15.93 -4.37 -16.68
CA ASP A 105 16.32 -4.57 -18.07
C ASP A 105 15.19 -5.29 -18.83
N ALA A 106 14.21 -4.48 -19.26
CA ALA A 106 13.04 -5.02 -19.96
C ALA A 106 13.38 -5.62 -21.34
N LYS A 107 14.48 -5.17 -21.97
CA LYS A 107 14.85 -5.63 -23.31
C LYS A 107 15.43 -7.06 -23.28
N SER A 108 16.22 -7.38 -22.26
CA SER A 108 16.81 -8.71 -22.11
C SER A 108 15.88 -9.71 -21.43
N SER A 109 14.73 -9.26 -20.93
CA SER A 109 13.77 -10.11 -20.23
C SER A 109 13.11 -11.12 -21.18
N ALA A 110 12.90 -12.34 -20.70
CA ALA A 110 12.03 -13.31 -21.36
C ALA A 110 10.57 -12.82 -21.53
N ARG A 111 10.23 -11.70 -20.91
CA ARG A 111 8.91 -11.04 -20.95
C ARG A 111 8.96 -9.66 -21.61
N SER A 112 9.96 -9.38 -22.46
CA SER A 112 10.11 -8.09 -23.15
C SER A 112 8.83 -7.65 -23.86
N GLU A 113 8.16 -8.57 -24.56
CA GLU A 113 6.87 -8.29 -25.21
C GLU A 113 5.78 -7.80 -24.24
N HIS A 114 5.71 -8.34 -23.02
CA HIS A 114 4.76 -7.88 -22.00
C HIS A 114 5.10 -6.48 -21.48
N TYR A 115 6.40 -6.19 -21.33
CA TYR A 115 6.83 -4.83 -20.96
C TYR A 115 6.42 -3.82 -22.02
N ASP A 116 6.63 -4.13 -23.28
CA ASP A 116 6.34 -3.19 -24.38
C ASP A 116 4.84 -3.02 -24.63
N ARG A 117 4.05 -4.08 -24.51
CA ARG A 117 2.60 -4.02 -24.82
C ARG A 117 1.73 -3.56 -23.66
N LEU A 118 2.10 -3.86 -22.41
CA LEU A 118 1.21 -3.66 -21.26
C LEU A 118 1.76 -2.66 -20.24
N LEU A 119 3.06 -2.74 -19.91
CA LEU A 119 3.63 -1.97 -18.81
C LEU A 119 4.14 -0.59 -19.23
N ARG A 120 4.91 -0.53 -20.31
CA ARG A 120 5.49 0.73 -20.81
C ARG A 120 4.43 1.73 -21.23
N PRO A 121 3.40 1.38 -22.04
CA PRO A 121 2.36 2.33 -22.39
C PRO A 121 1.70 2.93 -21.15
N ARG A 122 1.37 2.08 -20.15
CA ARG A 122 0.74 2.54 -18.91
C ARG A 122 1.67 3.38 -18.03
N LEU A 123 2.99 3.15 -18.09
CA LEU A 123 3.97 3.84 -17.25
C LEU A 123 4.38 5.20 -17.82
N TYR A 124 4.52 5.28 -19.15
CA TYR A 124 5.03 6.47 -19.84
C TYR A 124 3.94 7.37 -20.44
N ASP A 125 2.69 6.93 -20.48
CA ASP A 125 1.60 7.74 -20.99
C ASP A 125 1.23 8.86 -19.99
N PRO A 126 1.43 10.12 -20.32
CA PRO A 126 1.05 11.24 -19.47
C PRO A 126 -0.47 11.42 -19.35
N ASP A 127 -1.22 10.96 -20.36
CA ASP A 127 -2.66 11.18 -20.50
C ASP A 127 -3.51 9.97 -20.09
N THR A 128 -2.97 9.09 -19.23
CA THR A 128 -3.76 7.97 -18.74
C THR A 128 -5.03 8.49 -18.06
N SER A 129 -6.18 8.16 -18.65
CA SER A 129 -7.48 8.40 -18.02
C SER A 129 -7.48 7.87 -16.58
N PRO A 130 -8.11 8.59 -15.64
CA PRO A 130 -8.28 8.08 -14.29
C PRO A 130 -8.84 6.67 -14.27
N ASP A 131 -8.33 5.81 -13.40
CA ASP A 131 -8.92 4.49 -13.20
C ASP A 131 -10.38 4.64 -12.77
N PHE A 132 -11.27 3.77 -13.25
CA PHE A 132 -12.74 3.89 -13.10
C PHE A 132 -13.24 4.19 -11.68
N PHE A 133 -12.50 3.81 -10.65
CA PHE A 133 -12.83 4.08 -9.24
C PHE A 133 -11.81 5.00 -8.57
N GLU A 134 -11.05 5.76 -9.34
CA GLU A 134 -10.06 6.67 -8.81
C GLU A 134 -10.73 7.83 -8.06
N LEU A 135 -10.20 8.15 -6.88
CA LEU A 135 -10.64 9.28 -6.06
C LEU A 135 -9.53 10.31 -5.91
N PRO A 136 -9.87 11.58 -5.72
CA PRO A 136 -8.88 12.62 -5.45
C PRO A 136 -8.20 12.41 -4.08
N ALA A 137 -7.00 12.96 -3.89
CA ALA A 137 -6.24 12.91 -2.66
C ALA A 137 -7.03 13.40 -1.43
N SER A 138 -8.00 14.33 -1.62
CA SER A 138 -8.90 14.80 -0.57
C SER A 138 -9.75 13.70 0.08
N ALA A 139 -10.00 12.60 -0.62
CA ALA A 139 -10.67 11.43 -0.04
C ALA A 139 -9.83 10.77 1.06
N VAL A 140 -8.50 10.77 0.89
CA VAL A 140 -7.57 10.28 1.92
C VAL A 140 -7.48 11.27 3.07
N THR A 141 -7.39 12.57 2.78
CA THR A 141 -7.31 13.63 3.79
C THR A 141 -8.49 13.58 4.77
N ARG A 142 -9.71 13.39 4.28
CA ARG A 142 -10.90 13.25 5.15
C ARG A 142 -10.77 12.07 6.11
N VAL A 143 -10.31 10.94 5.61
CA VAL A 143 -10.14 9.73 6.42
C VAL A 143 -9.02 9.88 7.45
N VAL A 144 -7.92 10.54 7.09
CA VAL A 144 -6.83 10.86 8.02
C VAL A 144 -7.33 11.80 9.11
N HIS A 145 -8.12 12.82 8.77
CA HIS A 145 -8.73 13.70 9.73
C HIS A 145 -9.60 12.92 10.73
N ASP A 146 -10.49 12.05 10.25
CA ASP A 146 -11.34 11.21 11.09
C ASP A 146 -10.52 10.30 12.00
N ALA A 147 -9.49 9.65 11.45
CA ALA A 147 -8.59 8.80 12.22
C ALA A 147 -7.85 9.56 13.34
N LEU A 148 -7.58 10.84 13.15
CA LEU A 148 -6.91 11.69 14.13
C LEU A 148 -7.86 12.30 15.16
N THR A 149 -9.13 12.56 14.81
CA THR A 149 -10.05 13.36 15.65
C THR A 149 -11.11 12.52 16.35
N LEU A 150 -11.60 11.42 15.74
CA LEU A 150 -12.63 10.61 16.37
C LEU A 150 -12.14 9.99 17.69
N PRO A 151 -12.97 9.97 18.75
CA PRO A 151 -12.62 9.36 20.04
C PRO A 151 -12.20 7.89 19.90
N ASN A 152 -12.94 7.13 19.10
CA ASN A 152 -12.70 5.71 18.83
C ASN A 152 -12.49 5.48 17.33
N PRO A 153 -11.28 5.76 16.79
CA PRO A 153 -11.00 5.53 15.39
C PRO A 153 -11.02 4.03 15.04
N ARG A 154 -11.40 3.73 13.81
CA ARG A 154 -11.32 2.36 13.30
C ARG A 154 -9.85 1.93 13.16
N PRO A 155 -9.51 0.66 13.37
CA PRO A 155 -8.14 0.19 13.16
C PRO A 155 -7.73 0.17 11.68
N ARG A 156 -8.73 0.19 10.75
CA ARG A 156 -8.52 0.15 9.30
C ARG A 156 -9.52 1.03 8.58
N TYR A 157 -9.02 1.83 7.63
CA TYR A 157 -9.82 2.69 6.77
C TYR A 157 -9.60 2.34 5.30
N ARG A 158 -10.56 1.64 4.70
CA ARG A 158 -10.59 1.32 3.25
C ARG A 158 -11.27 2.46 2.51
N ILE A 159 -10.55 3.12 1.61
CA ILE A 159 -11.01 4.41 1.08
C ILE A 159 -11.82 4.25 -0.20
N THR A 160 -11.35 3.52 -1.19
CA THR A 160 -12.08 3.40 -2.46
C THR A 160 -13.04 2.21 -2.47
N THR A 161 -14.00 2.22 -3.40
CA THR A 161 -14.94 1.12 -3.60
C THR A 161 -14.23 -0.22 -3.88
N PRO A 162 -13.22 -0.30 -4.77
CA PRO A 162 -12.47 -1.54 -4.98
C PRO A 162 -11.80 -2.06 -3.72
N THR A 163 -11.26 -1.16 -2.88
CA THR A 163 -10.60 -1.55 -1.62
C THR A 163 -11.58 -2.14 -0.62
N LYS A 164 -12.77 -1.55 -0.51
CA LYS A 164 -13.84 -2.09 0.35
C LYS A 164 -14.31 -3.45 -0.15
N ALA A 165 -14.57 -3.56 -1.46
CA ALA A 165 -15.00 -4.82 -2.09
C ALA A 165 -13.95 -5.92 -1.93
N ALA A 166 -12.68 -5.65 -2.27
CA ALA A 166 -11.59 -6.60 -2.12
C ALA A 166 -11.43 -7.09 -0.67
N GLY A 167 -11.62 -6.19 0.31
CA GLY A 167 -11.55 -6.55 1.71
C GLY A 167 -12.68 -7.47 2.20
N VAL A 168 -13.85 -7.42 1.58
CA VAL A 168 -14.95 -8.37 1.82
C VAL A 168 -14.67 -9.67 1.08
N LEU A 169 -14.38 -9.59 -0.22
CA LEU A 169 -14.17 -10.76 -1.08
C LEU A 169 -13.03 -11.65 -0.57
N LYS A 170 -11.92 -11.06 -0.10
CA LYS A 170 -10.82 -11.83 0.49
C LYS A 170 -11.23 -12.66 1.71
N ARG A 171 -12.26 -12.25 2.44
CA ARG A 171 -12.73 -12.98 3.64
C ARG A 171 -13.70 -14.11 3.31
N VAL A 172 -14.45 -13.97 2.20
CA VAL A 172 -15.53 -14.90 1.87
C VAL A 172 -15.19 -15.85 0.73
N LEU A 173 -14.24 -15.49 -0.13
CA LEU A 173 -13.83 -16.31 -1.26
C LEU A 173 -12.62 -17.18 -0.93
N SER A 174 -12.56 -18.37 -1.54
CA SER A 174 -11.33 -19.15 -1.55
C SER A 174 -10.23 -18.41 -2.34
N THR A 175 -8.96 -18.70 -2.06
CA THR A 175 -7.82 -18.10 -2.77
C THR A 175 -7.98 -18.24 -4.30
N ARG A 176 -8.36 -19.43 -4.79
CA ARG A 176 -8.57 -19.66 -6.23
C ARG A 176 -9.65 -18.77 -6.84
N MET A 177 -10.74 -18.51 -6.12
CA MET A 177 -11.81 -17.64 -6.58
C MET A 177 -11.37 -16.18 -6.59
N PHE A 178 -10.67 -15.77 -5.56
CA PHE A 178 -10.15 -14.40 -5.46
C PHE A 178 -9.10 -14.12 -6.55
N ASP A 179 -8.17 -15.05 -6.77
CA ASP A 179 -7.14 -14.94 -7.82
C ASP A 179 -7.75 -14.80 -9.21
N ARG A 180 -8.86 -15.54 -9.51
CA ARG A 180 -9.57 -15.40 -10.80
C ARG A 180 -10.11 -13.98 -11.03
N ILE A 181 -10.45 -13.27 -9.98
CA ILE A 181 -10.86 -11.85 -10.07
C ILE A 181 -9.63 -10.98 -10.29
N LEU A 182 -8.58 -11.16 -9.49
CA LEU A 182 -7.38 -10.31 -9.54
C LEU A 182 -6.60 -10.41 -10.85
N VAL A 183 -6.60 -11.58 -11.50
CA VAL A 183 -5.93 -11.78 -12.81
C VAL A 183 -6.60 -11.00 -13.94
N ARG A 184 -7.88 -10.61 -13.78
CA ARG A 184 -8.64 -9.85 -14.78
C ARG A 184 -8.54 -8.32 -14.59
N LEU A 185 -7.87 -7.87 -13.53
CA LEU A 185 -7.61 -6.46 -13.24
C LEU A 185 -6.24 -6.02 -13.76
#